data_4a01c07e838e270910ad3b6bc0b92999
#
_entry.id   4a01c07e838e270910ad3b6bc0b92999
#
_cell.length_a   1.000
_cell.length_b   1.000
_cell.length_c   1.000
_cell.angle_alpha   90.00
_cell.angle_beta   90.00
_cell.angle_gamma   90.00
#
_symmetry.space_group_name_H-M   'P 1'
#
loop_
_entity.id
_entity.type
_entity.pdbx_description
1 polymer ?
#
loop_
_entity_poly.entity_id
_entity_poly.type
_entity_poly.pdbx_seq_one_letter_code
_entity_poly.pdbx_strand_id
1 'polypeptide(L)'
;MRKLLVLFLSFVTAIAVAQGIDANTAAKAITAAGLKEHLSIIASAEMQGRETGTEGERKAAAYLTSQYKKFKLKPGNNGSYSLPFTLYQDKVVSSTLKVNGEPYALDKDYWVNASSAPQKSLKTNAIIFVGNDFNDKSTVDVKGKLLVATESKERSIYKIMAAQKLGALGMIIIANNNPSYPSNLTGRLSLKPSAASNFVSMTVSKSLGSRLLGGSKDFSDQELADVPKAVYTTTIDWTAERSNGEVLSADVMAVLPSKEKTDEYMFVTSHYDHEGIKNGVIYYGADDDGSGTASVVAIAQAFAEASKKGFSPKRNIVFMNVSGEEKGLLGSQYYSEHPVYPLEKTSVDLNIDMVGRIDPTYKGDSMNYVYVIGEDKLSSDLQPITDKVNKNYNMELDRRFNDPKDPNRFYYRSDHYNFAAKGVPVIFYFNGTHADYHKPTDTVEKINFDLMEKRVRIIFETAWEMAMKEEMLKRDLPLNMPGR
;
A
#
# COMPACT_ATOMS: atom_id res chain seq x y z
N MET A 1 -49.96 22.91 76.27
CA MET A 1 -49.90 22.96 74.78
C MET A 1 -48.45 23.13 74.36
N ARG A 2 -47.81 22.03 73.99
CA ARG A 2 -46.42 21.99 73.45
C ARG A 2 -46.49 22.02 71.96
N LYS A 3 -46.01 23.05 71.30
CA LYS A 3 -45.87 23.17 69.84
C LYS A 3 -44.64 22.38 69.38
N LEU A 4 -44.85 21.35 68.58
CA LEU A 4 -43.82 20.56 67.93
C LEU A 4 -43.41 21.34 66.68
N LEU A 5 -42.12 21.75 66.63
CA LEU A 5 -41.53 22.38 65.44
C LEU A 5 -40.88 21.30 64.58
N VAL A 6 -41.45 20.97 63.44
CA VAL A 6 -40.93 20.00 62.48
C VAL A 6 -40.00 20.78 61.54
N LEU A 7 -38.67 20.56 61.64
CA LEU A 7 -37.68 21.10 60.68
C LEU A 7 -37.61 20.16 59.46
N PHE A 8 -38.04 20.67 58.29
CA PHE A 8 -37.82 20.00 57.02
C PHE A 8 -36.40 20.35 56.56
N LEU A 9 -35.50 19.34 56.59
CA LEU A 9 -34.19 19.44 55.98
C LEU A 9 -34.33 18.99 54.51
N SER A 10 -34.38 19.92 53.57
CA SER A 10 -34.29 19.63 52.12
C SER A 10 -32.86 19.30 51.74
N PHE A 11 -32.57 18.04 51.51
CA PHE A 11 -31.33 17.61 50.84
C PHE A 11 -31.40 17.99 49.35
N VAL A 12 -30.73 19.04 48.97
CA VAL A 12 -30.44 19.33 47.57
C VAL A 12 -29.23 18.46 47.20
N THR A 13 -29.43 17.31 46.59
CA THR A 13 -28.41 16.54 45.92
C THR A 13 -27.99 17.29 44.64
N ALA A 14 -26.91 18.04 44.71
CA ALA A 14 -26.26 18.55 43.52
C ALA A 14 -25.69 17.34 42.73
N ILE A 15 -26.36 16.96 41.67
CA ILE A 15 -25.82 16.05 40.66
C ILE A 15 -24.73 16.83 39.95
N ALA A 16 -23.47 16.67 40.35
CA ALA A 16 -22.34 17.11 39.59
C ALA A 16 -22.32 16.23 38.28
N VAL A 17 -22.88 16.77 37.23
CA VAL A 17 -22.63 16.24 35.89
C VAL A 17 -21.14 16.43 35.65
N ALA A 18 -20.37 15.39 35.77
CA ALA A 18 -18.96 15.43 35.34
C ALA A 18 -18.95 15.86 33.87
N GLN A 19 -18.57 17.10 33.61
CA GLN A 19 -18.33 17.54 32.25
C GLN A 19 -17.24 16.61 31.68
N GLY A 20 -17.61 15.79 30.69
CA GLY A 20 -16.65 14.93 30.00
C GLY A 20 -15.53 15.76 29.38
N ILE A 21 -14.35 15.18 29.23
CA ILE A 21 -13.23 15.83 28.54
C ILE A 21 -13.63 16.20 27.10
N ASP A 22 -13.27 17.40 26.66
CA ASP A 22 -13.47 17.86 25.27
C ASP A 22 -12.34 17.40 24.35
N ALA A 23 -12.57 17.46 23.02
CA ALA A 23 -11.64 17.00 21.99
C ALA A 23 -10.28 17.74 22.04
N ASN A 24 -10.30 19.06 22.19
CA ASN A 24 -9.08 19.88 22.20
C ASN A 24 -8.20 19.57 23.44
N THR A 25 -8.85 19.37 24.60
CA THR A 25 -8.14 18.94 25.81
C THR A 25 -7.55 17.53 25.67
N ALA A 26 -8.29 16.61 25.04
CA ALA A 26 -7.81 15.27 24.78
C ALA A 26 -6.66 15.23 23.77
N ALA A 27 -6.72 16.06 22.72
CA ALA A 27 -5.67 16.20 21.70
C ALA A 27 -4.30 16.58 22.27
N LYS A 28 -4.25 17.27 23.41
CA LYS A 28 -2.99 17.63 24.10
C LYS A 28 -2.17 16.42 24.58
N ALA A 29 -2.76 15.24 24.65
CA ALA A 29 -2.02 14.00 24.91
C ALA A 29 -1.10 13.62 23.75
N ILE A 30 -1.37 14.11 22.54
CA ILE A 30 -0.54 13.94 21.36
C ILE A 30 0.54 15.02 21.37
N THR A 31 1.80 14.64 21.52
CA THR A 31 2.94 15.56 21.62
C THR A 31 4.05 15.17 20.65
N ALA A 32 4.82 16.16 20.18
CA ALA A 32 6.01 15.93 19.36
C ALA A 32 6.99 14.92 20.00
N ALA A 33 7.17 15.01 21.31
CA ALA A 33 8.02 14.07 22.05
C ALA A 33 7.47 12.64 22.05
N GLY A 34 6.15 12.45 22.26
CA GLY A 34 5.51 11.13 22.21
C GLY A 34 5.55 10.51 20.81
N LEU A 35 5.28 11.31 19.77
CA LEU A 35 5.40 10.89 18.37
C LEU A 35 6.84 10.45 18.05
N LYS A 36 7.84 11.23 18.50
CA LYS A 36 9.25 10.90 18.32
C LYS A 36 9.64 9.62 19.05
N GLU A 37 9.13 9.39 20.26
CA GLU A 37 9.38 8.15 21.02
C GLU A 37 8.92 6.93 20.22
N HIS A 38 7.67 6.91 19.75
CA HIS A 38 7.14 5.81 18.95
C HIS A 38 7.90 5.64 17.63
N LEU A 39 8.10 6.72 16.89
CA LEU A 39 8.75 6.68 15.59
C LEU A 39 10.22 6.22 15.67
N SER A 40 10.95 6.64 16.72
CA SER A 40 12.34 6.22 16.94
C SER A 40 12.50 4.72 17.14
N ILE A 41 11.45 4.06 17.62
CA ILE A 41 11.42 2.59 17.74
C ILE A 41 11.00 1.98 16.40
N ILE A 42 9.90 2.45 15.81
CA ILE A 42 9.32 1.91 14.57
C ILE A 42 10.32 1.99 13.41
N ALA A 43 11.04 3.11 13.26
CA ALA A 43 12.04 3.32 12.23
C ALA A 43 13.48 3.06 12.70
N SER A 44 13.67 2.20 13.72
CA SER A 44 15.00 1.81 14.18
C SER A 44 15.65 0.74 13.32
N ALA A 45 16.97 0.58 13.45
CA ALA A 45 17.70 -0.51 12.81
C ALA A 45 17.24 -1.90 13.28
N GLU A 46 16.71 -2.02 14.51
CA GLU A 46 16.18 -3.27 15.04
C GLU A 46 14.97 -3.77 14.25
N MET A 47 14.16 -2.86 13.71
CA MET A 47 13.00 -3.17 12.90
C MET A 47 13.35 -3.53 11.45
N GLN A 48 14.63 -3.45 11.05
CA GLN A 48 15.14 -3.95 9.76
C GLN A 48 14.37 -3.44 8.53
N GLY A 49 13.78 -2.23 8.62
CA GLY A 49 12.95 -1.66 7.58
C GLY A 49 11.60 -2.36 7.36
N ARG A 50 11.17 -3.23 8.26
CA ARG A 50 9.79 -3.77 8.39
C ARG A 50 9.20 -4.38 7.10
N GLU A 51 10.02 -4.96 6.22
CA GLU A 51 9.50 -5.54 4.98
C GLU A 51 8.48 -6.65 5.27
N THR A 52 7.38 -6.62 4.52
CA THR A 52 6.30 -7.60 4.59
C THR A 52 6.81 -9.04 4.61
N GLY A 53 6.37 -9.85 5.60
CA GLY A 53 6.75 -11.26 5.75
C GLY A 53 8.11 -11.49 6.39
N THR A 54 8.84 -10.43 6.80
CA THR A 54 10.18 -10.57 7.40
C THR A 54 10.14 -10.55 8.94
N GLU A 55 11.29 -10.77 9.54
CA GLU A 55 11.47 -10.62 10.99
C GLU A 55 11.27 -9.17 11.44
N GLY A 56 11.67 -8.20 10.63
CA GLY A 56 11.47 -6.78 10.92
C GLY A 56 9.98 -6.41 11.05
N GLU A 57 9.15 -6.91 10.14
CA GLU A 57 7.70 -6.76 10.23
C GLU A 57 7.14 -7.37 11.53
N ARG A 58 7.53 -8.60 11.86
CA ARG A 58 7.07 -9.28 13.08
C ARG A 58 7.44 -8.52 14.36
N LYS A 59 8.63 -7.92 14.42
CA LYS A 59 9.05 -7.07 15.53
C LYS A 59 8.20 -5.80 15.64
N ALA A 60 7.92 -5.14 14.51
CA ALA A 60 7.06 -3.97 14.47
C ALA A 60 5.63 -4.32 14.92
N ALA A 61 5.04 -5.42 14.43
CA ALA A 61 3.73 -5.92 14.86
C ALA A 61 3.68 -6.23 16.36
N ALA A 62 4.74 -6.81 16.92
CA ALA A 62 4.86 -7.08 18.34
C ALA A 62 4.92 -5.78 19.16
N TYR A 63 5.66 -4.78 18.68
CA TYR A 63 5.71 -3.46 19.31
C TYR A 63 4.32 -2.81 19.33
N LEU A 64 3.63 -2.73 18.20
CA LEU A 64 2.29 -2.16 18.08
C LEU A 64 1.30 -2.86 19.04
N THR A 65 1.30 -4.18 19.02
CA THR A 65 0.49 -5.00 19.95
C THR A 65 0.79 -4.67 21.42
N SER A 66 2.05 -4.45 21.76
CA SER A 66 2.45 -4.11 23.13
C SER A 66 1.92 -2.75 23.57
N GLN A 67 1.91 -1.75 22.65
CA GLN A 67 1.39 -0.42 22.93
C GLN A 67 -0.14 -0.47 23.12
N TYR A 68 -0.89 -1.15 22.25
CA TYR A 68 -2.32 -1.28 22.41
C TYR A 68 -2.74 -1.99 23.69
N LYS A 69 -1.98 -3.02 24.11
CA LYS A 69 -2.15 -3.67 25.43
C LYS A 69 -1.87 -2.70 26.59
N LYS A 70 -0.79 -1.91 26.50
CA LYS A 70 -0.44 -0.88 27.49
C LYS A 70 -1.55 0.15 27.67
N PHE A 71 -2.20 0.56 26.59
CA PHE A 71 -3.33 1.48 26.61
C PHE A 71 -4.65 0.84 27.08
N LYS A 72 -4.68 -0.49 27.25
CA LYS A 72 -5.86 -1.27 27.64
C LYS A 72 -6.99 -1.24 26.59
N LEU A 73 -6.64 -1.06 25.34
CA LEU A 73 -7.56 -1.27 24.22
C LEU A 73 -7.88 -2.76 24.07
N LYS A 74 -9.05 -3.07 23.53
CA LYS A 74 -9.41 -4.47 23.30
C LYS A 74 -8.77 -4.98 21.99
N PRO A 75 -8.49 -6.30 21.91
CA PRO A 75 -8.04 -6.92 20.67
C PRO A 75 -9.11 -6.73 19.57
N GLY A 76 -8.66 -6.37 18.36
CA GLY A 76 -9.54 -6.06 17.23
C GLY A 76 -10.02 -7.26 16.41
N ASN A 77 -9.42 -8.44 16.59
CA ASN A 77 -9.76 -9.65 15.84
C ASN A 77 -10.08 -10.80 16.78
N ASN A 78 -11.37 -10.97 17.16
CA ASN A 78 -11.87 -12.14 17.90
C ASN A 78 -10.99 -12.58 19.09
N GLY A 79 -10.49 -11.63 19.88
CA GLY A 79 -9.61 -11.89 21.02
C GLY A 79 -8.12 -11.80 20.68
N SER A 80 -7.74 -11.58 19.44
CA SER A 80 -6.37 -11.32 18.97
C SER A 80 -6.18 -9.86 18.52
N TYR A 81 -4.97 -9.31 18.72
CA TYR A 81 -4.57 -8.04 18.09
C TYR A 81 -4.06 -8.24 16.67
N SER A 82 -3.73 -9.47 16.29
CA SER A 82 -3.23 -9.82 14.96
C SER A 82 -4.36 -10.37 14.10
N LEU A 83 -4.45 -9.88 12.88
CA LEU A 83 -5.25 -10.44 11.79
C LEU A 83 -4.28 -11.05 10.77
N PRO A 84 -3.93 -12.35 10.90
CA PRO A 84 -2.98 -12.99 10.02
C PRO A 84 -3.58 -13.26 8.63
N PHE A 85 -2.72 -13.16 7.61
CA PHE A 85 -3.07 -13.56 6.24
C PHE A 85 -1.86 -14.19 5.55
N THR A 86 -2.16 -15.03 4.56
CA THR A 86 -1.14 -15.71 3.76
C THR A 86 -0.97 -14.98 2.43
N LEU A 87 0.28 -14.70 2.10
CA LEU A 87 0.70 -14.21 0.80
C LEU A 87 1.40 -15.34 0.05
N TYR A 88 1.34 -15.28 -1.26
CA TYR A 88 1.95 -16.25 -2.16
C TYR A 88 3.01 -15.55 -3.00
N GLN A 89 4.16 -16.23 -3.17
CA GLN A 89 5.25 -15.71 -3.98
C GLN A 89 5.83 -16.83 -4.85
N ASP A 90 5.74 -16.65 -6.14
CA ASP A 90 6.41 -17.53 -7.09
C ASP A 90 7.91 -17.23 -7.14
N LYS A 91 8.71 -18.26 -7.28
CA LYS A 91 10.14 -18.15 -7.50
C LYS A 91 10.58 -19.12 -8.60
N VAL A 92 11.39 -18.63 -9.52
CA VAL A 92 12.13 -19.48 -10.45
C VAL A 92 13.42 -19.90 -9.75
N VAL A 93 13.55 -21.21 -9.50
CA VAL A 93 14.70 -21.80 -8.82
C VAL A 93 15.86 -21.97 -9.81
N SER A 94 15.53 -22.43 -11.03
CA SER A 94 16.48 -22.59 -12.12
C SER A 94 15.81 -22.35 -13.47
N SER A 95 16.60 -21.92 -14.46
CA SER A 95 16.16 -21.74 -15.84
C SER A 95 17.24 -22.26 -16.78
N THR A 96 16.85 -23.09 -17.75
CA THR A 96 17.74 -23.60 -18.79
C THR A 96 17.15 -23.33 -20.16
N LEU A 97 17.97 -22.82 -21.06
CA LEU A 97 17.58 -22.52 -22.45
C LEU A 97 18.53 -23.20 -23.43
N LYS A 98 17.95 -23.95 -24.41
CA LYS A 98 18.66 -24.44 -25.58
C LYS A 98 18.01 -23.89 -26.84
N VAL A 99 18.83 -23.47 -27.78
CA VAL A 99 18.39 -23.02 -29.12
C VAL A 99 19.13 -23.88 -30.14
N ASN A 100 18.41 -24.61 -31.00
CA ASN A 100 18.97 -25.54 -31.96
C ASN A 100 19.93 -26.59 -31.33
N GLY A 101 19.63 -26.99 -30.07
CA GLY A 101 20.41 -27.92 -29.28
C GLY A 101 21.54 -27.30 -28.46
N GLU A 102 21.98 -26.11 -28.77
CA GLU A 102 23.07 -25.39 -28.07
C GLU A 102 22.57 -24.70 -26.79
N PRO A 103 23.28 -24.87 -25.67
CA PRO A 103 22.88 -24.25 -24.39
C PRO A 103 23.28 -22.76 -24.32
N TYR A 104 22.44 -21.96 -23.64
CA TYR A 104 22.66 -20.52 -23.37
C TYR A 104 22.54 -20.22 -21.89
N ALA A 105 23.31 -19.24 -21.42
CA ALA A 105 23.46 -18.92 -20.01
C ALA A 105 22.49 -17.81 -19.58
N LEU A 106 21.79 -18.04 -18.45
CA LEU A 106 21.00 -17.03 -17.78
C LEU A 106 21.89 -15.85 -17.34
N ASP A 107 21.37 -14.63 -17.42
CA ASP A 107 22.04 -13.38 -17.09
C ASP A 107 23.29 -13.05 -17.91
N LYS A 108 23.50 -13.77 -19.00
CA LYS A 108 24.52 -13.53 -20.00
C LYS A 108 23.94 -13.47 -21.41
N ASP A 109 23.20 -14.50 -21.78
CA ASP A 109 22.63 -14.65 -23.11
C ASP A 109 21.12 -14.36 -23.12
N TYR A 110 20.44 -14.58 -21.99
CA TYR A 110 19.02 -14.30 -21.82
C TYR A 110 18.68 -13.89 -20.38
N TRP A 111 17.61 -13.11 -20.23
CA TRP A 111 17.07 -12.59 -18.96
C TRP A 111 15.58 -12.88 -18.87
N VAL A 112 15.14 -13.27 -17.68
CA VAL A 112 13.74 -13.63 -17.42
C VAL A 112 13.22 -12.97 -16.13
N ASN A 113 11.88 -12.85 -16.05
CA ASN A 113 11.18 -12.54 -14.81
C ASN A 113 10.39 -13.77 -14.35
N ALA A 114 10.24 -13.95 -13.05
CA ALA A 114 9.49 -15.07 -12.50
C ALA A 114 8.09 -15.20 -13.09
N SER A 115 7.38 -14.07 -13.29
CA SER A 115 6.02 -14.04 -13.86
C SER A 115 5.95 -14.46 -15.33
N SER A 116 7.06 -14.46 -16.06
CA SER A 116 7.13 -14.69 -17.50
C SER A 116 7.90 -15.95 -17.92
N ALA A 117 8.51 -16.64 -16.99
CA ALA A 117 9.12 -17.95 -17.24
C ALA A 117 8.05 -19.04 -17.44
N PRO A 118 8.32 -20.12 -18.22
CA PRO A 118 7.39 -21.20 -18.39
C PRO A 118 7.04 -21.90 -17.07
N GLN A 119 5.85 -22.46 -16.97
CA GLN A 119 5.43 -23.20 -15.77
C GLN A 119 6.25 -24.49 -15.56
N LYS A 120 6.66 -25.15 -16.63
CA LYS A 120 7.59 -26.29 -16.62
C LYS A 120 8.56 -26.19 -17.78
N SER A 121 8.06 -26.22 -19.00
CA SER A 121 8.88 -26.13 -20.21
C SER A 121 8.10 -25.54 -21.37
N LEU A 122 8.82 -24.86 -22.25
CA LEU A 122 8.37 -24.42 -23.56
C LEU A 122 9.23 -25.13 -24.60
N LYS A 123 8.58 -25.83 -25.53
CA LYS A 123 9.25 -26.44 -26.70
C LYS A 123 8.55 -25.97 -27.96
N THR A 124 9.32 -25.49 -28.91
CA THR A 124 8.85 -25.15 -30.25
C THR A 124 9.94 -25.36 -31.28
N ASN A 125 9.55 -25.54 -32.52
CA ASN A 125 10.47 -25.67 -33.66
C ASN A 125 10.36 -24.49 -34.63
N ALA A 126 9.55 -23.51 -34.30
CA ALA A 126 9.37 -22.30 -35.12
C ALA A 126 9.10 -21.06 -34.26
N ILE A 127 9.56 -19.94 -34.76
CA ILE A 127 9.29 -18.61 -34.20
C ILE A 127 8.81 -17.68 -35.31
N ILE A 128 8.12 -16.61 -34.96
CA ILE A 128 7.76 -15.54 -35.92
C ILE A 128 8.53 -14.28 -35.55
N PHE A 129 9.38 -13.80 -36.44
CA PHE A 129 10.00 -12.50 -36.28
C PHE A 129 9.04 -11.41 -36.74
N VAL A 130 8.72 -10.45 -35.86
CA VAL A 130 7.73 -9.39 -36.07
C VAL A 130 8.36 -7.99 -36.13
N GLY A 131 9.69 -7.90 -35.99
CA GLY A 131 10.42 -6.63 -36.07
C GLY A 131 10.26 -5.71 -34.88
N ASN A 132 10.48 -4.42 -35.06
CA ASN A 132 10.49 -3.43 -33.97
C ASN A 132 9.16 -2.64 -33.82
N ASP A 133 8.25 -2.72 -34.78
CA ASP A 133 7.00 -1.95 -34.86
C ASP A 133 5.75 -2.76 -34.50
N PHE A 134 5.91 -3.94 -33.95
CA PHE A 134 4.79 -4.80 -33.55
C PHE A 134 3.94 -4.15 -32.44
N ASN A 135 2.62 -4.16 -32.65
CA ASN A 135 1.63 -3.61 -31.73
C ASN A 135 0.29 -4.37 -31.83
N ASP A 136 -0.71 -3.95 -31.09
CA ASP A 136 -2.03 -4.62 -31.01
C ASP A 136 -2.92 -4.43 -32.27
N LYS A 137 -2.48 -3.62 -33.23
CA LYS A 137 -3.13 -3.45 -34.55
C LYS A 137 -2.49 -4.32 -35.61
N SER A 138 -1.48 -5.12 -35.29
CA SER A 138 -0.81 -6.03 -36.22
C SER A 138 -1.79 -7.05 -36.75
N THR A 139 -1.77 -7.27 -38.09
CA THR A 139 -2.64 -8.22 -38.80
C THR A 139 -2.00 -9.62 -38.94
N VAL A 140 -0.81 -9.81 -38.44
CA VAL A 140 -0.09 -11.10 -38.46
C VAL A 140 -0.83 -12.11 -37.58
N ASP A 141 -1.07 -13.33 -38.10
CA ASP A 141 -1.60 -14.41 -37.27
C ASP A 141 -0.55 -14.89 -36.28
N VAL A 142 -0.71 -14.47 -35.03
CA VAL A 142 0.22 -14.74 -33.93
C VAL A 142 -0.34 -15.71 -32.90
N LYS A 143 -1.59 -16.14 -33.06
CA LYS A 143 -2.28 -16.97 -32.04
C LYS A 143 -1.54 -18.30 -31.82
N GLY A 144 -1.17 -18.56 -30.55
CA GLY A 144 -0.44 -19.76 -30.17
C GLY A 144 1.00 -19.85 -30.70
N LYS A 145 1.57 -18.75 -31.22
CA LYS A 145 2.93 -18.68 -31.75
C LYS A 145 3.87 -17.99 -30.79
N LEU A 146 5.16 -18.38 -30.82
CA LEU A 146 6.22 -17.67 -30.12
C LEU A 146 6.78 -16.58 -31.04
N LEU A 147 6.72 -15.35 -30.58
CA LEU A 147 7.14 -14.18 -31.34
C LEU A 147 8.55 -13.74 -30.94
N VAL A 148 9.27 -13.14 -31.90
CA VAL A 148 10.54 -12.47 -31.65
C VAL A 148 10.43 -11.03 -32.19
N ALA A 149 10.78 -10.07 -31.36
CA ALA A 149 10.83 -8.67 -31.74
C ALA A 149 12.17 -8.05 -31.31
N THR A 150 12.56 -6.97 -31.95
CA THR A 150 13.69 -6.17 -31.48
C THR A 150 13.21 -5.09 -30.51
N GLU A 151 14.08 -4.69 -29.62
CA GLU A 151 13.86 -3.53 -28.77
C GLU A 151 13.70 -2.26 -29.63
N SER A 152 12.86 -1.33 -29.19
CA SER A 152 12.61 -0.06 -29.85
C SER A 152 12.62 1.09 -28.83
N LYS A 153 12.43 2.34 -29.30
CA LYS A 153 12.27 3.50 -28.42
C LYS A 153 11.05 3.39 -27.50
N GLU A 154 10.02 2.66 -27.95
CA GLU A 154 8.88 2.31 -27.09
C GLU A 154 9.27 1.22 -26.10
N ARG A 155 8.66 1.26 -24.91
CA ARG A 155 8.93 0.27 -23.86
C ARG A 155 8.49 -1.12 -24.36
N SER A 156 9.37 -2.10 -24.26
CA SER A 156 9.15 -3.51 -24.67
C SER A 156 7.89 -4.13 -24.04
N ILE A 157 7.45 -3.62 -22.90
CA ILE A 157 6.23 -4.08 -22.22
C ILE A 157 4.98 -3.91 -23.11
N TYR A 158 4.90 -2.86 -23.94
CA TYR A 158 3.72 -2.68 -24.82
C TYR A 158 3.66 -3.74 -25.91
N LYS A 159 4.81 -4.20 -26.43
CA LYS A 159 4.85 -5.31 -27.39
C LYS A 159 4.43 -6.62 -26.73
N ILE A 160 4.89 -6.86 -25.50
CA ILE A 160 4.51 -8.04 -24.71
C ILE A 160 3.00 -8.05 -24.47
N MET A 161 2.41 -6.92 -24.04
CA MET A 161 0.97 -6.79 -23.84
C MET A 161 0.17 -6.98 -25.13
N ALA A 162 0.65 -6.43 -26.25
CA ALA A 162 0.03 -6.61 -27.57
C ALA A 162 0.04 -8.09 -27.99
N ALA A 163 1.18 -8.78 -27.83
CA ALA A 163 1.29 -10.21 -28.12
C ALA A 163 0.34 -11.05 -27.28
N GLN A 164 0.26 -10.75 -25.99
CA GLN A 164 -0.65 -11.44 -25.07
C GLN A 164 -2.13 -11.19 -25.45
N LYS A 165 -2.49 -9.96 -25.76
CA LYS A 165 -3.84 -9.57 -26.20
C LYS A 165 -4.26 -10.30 -27.50
N LEU A 166 -3.31 -10.46 -28.42
CA LEU A 166 -3.52 -11.16 -29.70
C LEU A 166 -3.44 -12.70 -29.58
N GLY A 167 -3.25 -13.22 -28.35
CA GLY A 167 -3.24 -14.68 -28.09
C GLY A 167 -1.97 -15.39 -28.48
N ALA A 168 -0.83 -14.72 -28.58
CA ALA A 168 0.46 -15.36 -28.80
C ALA A 168 0.83 -16.29 -27.62
N LEU A 169 1.65 -17.29 -27.88
CA LEU A 169 2.23 -18.17 -26.85
C LEU A 169 3.26 -17.42 -25.99
N GLY A 170 3.99 -16.49 -26.60
CA GLY A 170 5.00 -15.70 -25.90
C GLY A 170 5.70 -14.70 -26.80
N MET A 171 6.60 -13.91 -26.17
CA MET A 171 7.38 -12.86 -26.83
C MET A 171 8.84 -12.91 -26.34
N ILE A 172 9.76 -13.01 -27.30
CA ILE A 172 11.20 -12.82 -27.07
C ILE A 172 11.58 -11.43 -27.57
N ILE A 173 12.26 -10.64 -26.73
CA ILE A 173 12.77 -9.31 -27.10
C ILE A 173 14.29 -9.39 -27.28
N ILE A 174 14.77 -9.08 -28.47
CA ILE A 174 16.22 -8.93 -28.73
C ILE A 174 16.63 -7.54 -28.22
N ALA A 175 17.48 -7.52 -27.21
CA ALA A 175 17.98 -6.26 -26.61
C ALA A 175 19.00 -5.57 -27.54
N ASN A 176 18.96 -4.24 -27.58
CA ASN A 176 20.00 -3.44 -28.24
C ASN A 176 21.33 -3.52 -27.49
N ASN A 177 21.24 -3.49 -26.14
CA ASN A 177 22.35 -3.70 -25.22
C ASN A 177 21.92 -4.72 -24.17
N ASN A 178 22.84 -5.55 -23.71
CA ASN A 178 22.53 -6.49 -22.62
C ASN A 178 22.04 -5.72 -21.38
N PRO A 179 20.99 -6.22 -20.70
CA PRO A 179 20.56 -5.65 -19.43
C PRO A 179 21.70 -5.56 -18.43
N SER A 180 21.78 -4.44 -17.74
CA SER A 180 22.81 -4.18 -16.71
C SER A 180 22.43 -4.78 -15.34
N TYR A 181 21.25 -5.41 -15.23
CA TYR A 181 20.71 -6.01 -14.01
C TYR A 181 20.38 -7.49 -14.26
N PRO A 182 20.48 -8.33 -13.22
CA PRO A 182 20.16 -9.74 -13.34
C PRO A 182 18.67 -9.99 -13.54
N SER A 183 18.32 -11.20 -13.92
CA SER A 183 16.93 -11.69 -14.00
C SER A 183 16.22 -11.54 -12.66
N ASN A 184 14.97 -11.10 -12.70
CA ASN A 184 14.13 -11.07 -11.50
C ASN A 184 13.42 -12.43 -11.33
N LEU A 185 14.07 -13.33 -10.63
CA LEU A 185 13.59 -14.71 -10.42
C LEU A 185 12.58 -14.85 -9.30
N THR A 186 12.31 -13.76 -8.55
CA THR A 186 11.33 -13.74 -7.47
C THR A 186 10.10 -12.95 -7.93
N GLY A 187 8.93 -13.57 -7.90
CA GLY A 187 7.66 -12.96 -8.25
C GLY A 187 7.20 -11.95 -7.17
N ARG A 188 6.19 -11.17 -7.51
CA ARG A 188 5.54 -10.29 -6.53
C ARG A 188 4.74 -11.11 -5.53
N LEU A 189 4.64 -10.59 -4.31
CA LEU A 189 3.69 -11.08 -3.32
C LEU A 189 2.25 -10.83 -3.79
N SER A 190 1.35 -11.75 -3.49
CA SER A 190 -0.07 -11.65 -3.84
C SER A 190 -0.93 -12.42 -2.84
N LEU A 191 -2.20 -12.04 -2.69
CA LEU A 191 -3.18 -12.73 -1.83
C LEU A 191 -3.66 -14.08 -2.39
N LYS A 192 -3.35 -14.36 -3.63
CA LYS A 192 -3.73 -15.62 -4.28
C LYS A 192 -2.51 -16.21 -4.97
N PRO A 193 -2.39 -17.53 -5.02
CA PRO A 193 -1.38 -18.16 -5.85
C PRO A 193 -1.44 -17.61 -7.28
N SER A 194 -0.28 -17.37 -7.88
CA SER A 194 -0.23 -16.93 -9.27
C SER A 194 -0.97 -17.89 -10.17
N ALA A 195 -1.92 -17.41 -10.93
CA ALA A 195 -2.52 -18.21 -11.99
C ALA A 195 -1.44 -18.61 -12.97
N ALA A 196 -1.42 -19.88 -13.35
CA ALA A 196 -0.50 -20.38 -14.37
C ALA A 196 -0.71 -19.58 -15.67
N SER A 197 0.22 -18.69 -15.99
CA SER A 197 0.22 -18.03 -17.29
C SER A 197 0.82 -18.96 -18.33
N ASN A 198 0.09 -19.20 -19.41
CA ASN A 198 0.63 -19.90 -20.57
C ASN A 198 1.46 -18.97 -21.47
N PHE A 199 1.42 -17.67 -21.23
CA PHE A 199 2.21 -16.70 -21.97
C PHE A 199 3.59 -16.56 -21.34
N VAL A 200 4.63 -16.71 -22.14
CA VAL A 200 6.03 -16.60 -21.72
C VAL A 200 6.71 -15.39 -22.33
N SER A 201 7.67 -14.81 -21.64
CA SER A 201 8.54 -13.79 -22.25
C SER A 201 9.95 -13.81 -21.67
N MET A 202 10.92 -13.45 -22.51
CA MET A 202 12.32 -13.25 -22.13
C MET A 202 12.94 -12.12 -22.95
N THR A 203 13.99 -11.53 -22.43
CA THR A 203 14.90 -10.69 -23.19
C THR A 203 16.15 -11.52 -23.54
N VAL A 204 16.65 -11.37 -24.74
CA VAL A 204 17.87 -12.07 -25.19
C VAL A 204 18.94 -11.11 -25.67
N SER A 205 20.20 -11.50 -25.56
CA SER A 205 21.32 -10.77 -26.14
C SER A 205 21.20 -10.69 -27.67
N LYS A 206 21.83 -9.71 -28.28
CA LYS A 206 21.88 -9.59 -29.74
C LYS A 206 22.50 -10.82 -30.40
N SER A 207 23.52 -11.41 -29.79
CA SER A 207 24.13 -12.64 -30.24
C SER A 207 23.12 -13.80 -30.30
N LEU A 208 22.39 -14.05 -29.20
CA LEU A 208 21.36 -15.06 -29.20
C LEU A 208 20.21 -14.74 -30.17
N GLY A 209 19.82 -13.45 -30.25
CA GLY A 209 18.83 -12.98 -31.22
C GLY A 209 19.19 -13.31 -32.65
N SER A 210 20.47 -13.12 -33.01
CA SER A 210 20.99 -13.48 -34.36
C SER A 210 20.88 -14.99 -34.61
N ARG A 211 21.16 -15.84 -33.63
CA ARG A 211 21.03 -17.32 -33.74
C ARG A 211 19.56 -17.72 -33.88
N LEU A 212 18.65 -17.06 -33.17
CA LEU A 212 17.21 -17.32 -33.33
C LEU A 212 16.72 -17.05 -34.75
N LEU A 213 17.30 -16.07 -35.43
CA LEU A 213 16.94 -15.66 -36.78
C LEU A 213 17.81 -16.33 -37.87
N GLY A 214 18.54 -17.39 -37.53
CA GLY A 214 19.32 -18.19 -38.46
C GLY A 214 20.69 -17.62 -38.83
N GLY A 215 21.14 -16.57 -38.12
CA GLY A 215 22.46 -15.99 -38.34
C GLY A 215 23.59 -16.88 -37.83
N SER A 216 24.65 -17.04 -38.61
CA SER A 216 25.88 -17.74 -38.21
C SER A 216 26.87 -16.83 -37.44
N LYS A 217 26.71 -15.52 -37.56
CA LYS A 217 27.42 -14.46 -36.83
C LYS A 217 26.45 -13.53 -36.11
N ASP A 218 26.98 -12.66 -35.27
CA ASP A 218 26.19 -11.62 -34.62
C ASP A 218 25.80 -10.55 -35.66
N PHE A 219 24.52 -10.22 -35.70
CA PHE A 219 24.02 -9.17 -36.56
C PHE A 219 24.40 -7.78 -36.02
N SER A 220 24.79 -6.87 -36.92
CA SER A 220 24.77 -5.44 -36.61
C SER A 220 23.34 -4.93 -36.41
N ASP A 221 23.17 -3.71 -35.94
CA ASP A 221 21.84 -3.10 -35.77
C ASP A 221 21.12 -2.97 -37.12
N GLN A 222 21.87 -2.64 -38.20
CA GLN A 222 21.32 -2.54 -39.54
C GLN A 222 20.93 -3.91 -40.08
N GLU A 223 21.80 -4.94 -39.96
CA GLU A 223 21.48 -6.29 -40.39
C GLU A 223 20.23 -6.81 -39.68
N LEU A 224 20.10 -6.55 -38.37
CA LEU A 224 18.92 -6.95 -37.58
C LEU A 224 17.65 -6.21 -38.02
N ALA A 225 17.75 -4.94 -38.36
CA ALA A 225 16.64 -4.15 -38.90
C ALA A 225 16.18 -4.63 -40.27
N ASP A 226 17.09 -5.15 -41.08
CA ASP A 226 16.84 -5.65 -42.44
C ASP A 226 16.36 -7.10 -42.47
N VAL A 227 16.34 -7.83 -41.32
CA VAL A 227 15.82 -9.19 -41.25
C VAL A 227 14.36 -9.24 -41.67
N PRO A 228 13.95 -10.10 -42.60
CA PRO A 228 12.57 -10.21 -43.03
C PRO A 228 11.64 -10.64 -41.88
N LYS A 229 10.47 -9.99 -41.79
CA LYS A 229 9.38 -10.44 -40.89
C LYS A 229 8.78 -11.73 -41.47
N ALA A 230 9.13 -12.85 -40.87
CA ALA A 230 8.76 -14.18 -41.38
C ALA A 230 8.77 -15.22 -40.28
N VAL A 231 8.35 -16.41 -40.61
CA VAL A 231 8.52 -17.61 -39.78
C VAL A 231 9.94 -18.16 -39.96
N TYR A 232 10.62 -18.41 -38.86
CA TYR A 232 11.95 -19.02 -38.83
C TYR A 232 11.88 -20.40 -38.18
N THR A 233 12.50 -21.39 -38.82
CA THR A 233 12.67 -22.72 -38.26
C THR A 233 13.79 -22.67 -37.21
N THR A 234 13.40 -22.68 -35.95
CA THR A 234 14.32 -22.57 -34.81
C THR A 234 13.77 -23.38 -33.66
N THR A 235 14.54 -24.38 -33.21
CA THR A 235 14.15 -25.19 -32.08
C THR A 235 14.52 -24.49 -30.80
N ILE A 236 13.54 -24.28 -29.93
CA ILE A 236 13.70 -23.71 -28.59
C ILE A 236 13.25 -24.79 -27.59
N ASP A 237 14.10 -25.07 -26.62
CA ASP A 237 13.79 -25.89 -25.44
C ASP A 237 14.14 -25.03 -24.19
N TRP A 238 13.10 -24.44 -23.57
CA TRP A 238 13.22 -23.59 -22.40
C TRP A 238 12.50 -24.24 -21.23
N THR A 239 13.25 -24.57 -20.18
CA THR A 239 12.74 -25.20 -18.96
C THR A 239 12.97 -24.27 -17.77
N ALA A 240 11.98 -24.14 -16.91
CA ALA A 240 12.09 -23.46 -15.63
C ALA A 240 11.61 -24.37 -14.50
N GLU A 241 12.41 -24.49 -13.46
CA GLU A 241 12.01 -25.08 -12.20
C GLU A 241 11.47 -23.96 -11.31
N ARG A 242 10.27 -24.16 -10.75
CA ARG A 242 9.57 -23.17 -9.94
C ARG A 242 9.27 -23.70 -8.55
N SER A 243 9.26 -22.80 -7.57
CA SER A 243 8.69 -23.03 -6.26
C SER A 243 7.65 -21.97 -5.97
N ASN A 244 6.56 -22.37 -5.32
CA ASN A 244 5.56 -21.45 -4.80
C ASN A 244 5.78 -21.39 -3.29
N GLY A 245 6.15 -20.23 -2.79
CA GLY A 245 6.34 -19.97 -1.36
C GLY A 245 5.10 -19.33 -0.75
N GLU A 246 4.78 -19.74 0.48
CA GLU A 246 3.85 -19.00 1.34
C GLU A 246 4.64 -18.07 2.24
N VAL A 247 4.16 -16.83 2.36
CA VAL A 247 4.71 -15.80 3.23
C VAL A 247 3.61 -15.36 4.18
N LEU A 248 3.83 -15.53 5.47
CA LEU A 248 2.87 -15.11 6.48
C LEU A 248 3.10 -13.64 6.82
N SER A 249 2.03 -12.87 6.82
CA SER A 249 1.98 -11.48 7.27
C SER A 249 0.74 -11.27 8.14
N ALA A 250 0.59 -10.11 8.76
CA ALA A 250 -0.56 -9.80 9.59
C ALA A 250 -0.81 -8.30 9.69
N ASP A 251 -2.07 -7.90 9.70
CA ASP A 251 -2.46 -6.59 10.19
C ASP A 251 -2.56 -6.59 11.72
N VAL A 252 -2.34 -5.44 12.35
CA VAL A 252 -2.45 -5.26 13.80
C VAL A 252 -3.65 -4.39 14.09
N MET A 253 -4.59 -4.89 14.91
CA MET A 253 -5.86 -4.23 15.17
C MET A 253 -6.16 -4.13 16.67
N ALA A 254 -6.61 -2.94 17.09
CA ALA A 254 -7.12 -2.71 18.43
C ALA A 254 -8.44 -1.92 18.39
N VAL A 255 -9.28 -2.06 19.41
CA VAL A 255 -10.58 -1.40 19.48
C VAL A 255 -10.77 -0.67 20.80
N LEU A 256 -11.20 0.58 20.71
CA LEU A 256 -11.88 1.27 21.80
C LEU A 256 -13.40 1.07 21.61
N PRO A 257 -14.03 0.22 22.41
CA PRO A 257 -15.47 -0.01 22.26
C PRO A 257 -16.27 1.19 22.74
N SER A 258 -17.40 1.44 22.08
CA SER A 258 -18.45 2.28 22.63
C SER A 258 -19.00 1.65 23.91
N LYS A 259 -19.49 2.48 24.85
CA LYS A 259 -20.27 2.03 25.99
C LYS A 259 -21.73 1.76 25.61
N GLU A 260 -22.18 2.33 24.50
CA GLU A 260 -23.46 2.01 23.89
C GLU A 260 -23.37 0.64 23.20
N LYS A 261 -24.49 -0.11 23.20
CA LYS A 261 -24.55 -1.34 22.42
C LYS A 261 -24.74 -0.96 20.95
N THR A 262 -23.64 -0.91 20.21
CA THR A 262 -23.61 -0.57 18.78
C THR A 262 -22.79 -1.56 17.99
N ASP A 263 -23.19 -1.82 16.75
CA ASP A 263 -22.45 -2.57 15.74
C ASP A 263 -21.85 -1.66 14.66
N GLU A 264 -21.76 -0.36 14.96
CA GLU A 264 -21.12 0.62 14.10
C GLU A 264 -19.63 0.81 14.44
N TYR A 265 -18.84 1.09 13.43
CA TYR A 265 -17.39 1.22 13.53
C TYR A 265 -16.89 2.44 12.78
N MET A 266 -15.75 2.94 13.19
CA MET A 266 -14.88 3.81 12.40
C MET A 266 -13.43 3.33 12.52
N PHE A 267 -12.64 3.59 11.49
CA PHE A 267 -11.26 3.17 11.44
C PHE A 267 -10.32 4.39 11.46
N VAL A 268 -9.16 4.18 12.06
CA VAL A 268 -7.98 5.03 11.91
C VAL A 268 -6.85 4.09 11.50
N THR A 269 -6.35 4.28 10.29
CA THR A 269 -5.44 3.33 9.65
C THR A 269 -4.11 3.97 9.24
N SER A 270 -3.09 3.14 9.09
CA SER A 270 -1.78 3.41 8.50
C SER A 270 -1.16 2.10 8.06
N HIS A 271 -0.12 2.12 7.24
CA HIS A 271 0.67 0.90 7.06
C HIS A 271 1.92 0.90 7.93
N TYR A 272 2.38 -0.28 8.34
CA TYR A 272 3.56 -0.40 9.20
C TYR A 272 4.72 -1.14 8.53
N ASP A 273 4.49 -1.78 7.38
CA ASP A 273 5.57 -2.34 6.57
C ASP A 273 6.32 -1.23 5.81
N HIS A 274 7.54 -1.54 5.34
CA HIS A 274 8.32 -0.71 4.45
C HIS A 274 9.24 -1.58 3.59
N GLU A 275 10.27 -1.02 2.99
CA GLU A 275 11.12 -1.61 1.95
C GLU A 275 12.20 -2.59 2.46
N GLY A 276 12.40 -2.76 3.77
CA GLY A 276 13.29 -3.76 4.35
C GLY A 276 14.78 -3.47 4.23
N ILE A 277 15.54 -4.54 3.98
CA ILE A 277 16.99 -4.48 3.76
C ILE A 277 17.29 -4.85 2.31
N LYS A 278 17.89 -3.93 1.55
CA LYS A 278 18.32 -4.15 0.18
C LYS A 278 19.83 -4.03 0.06
N ASN A 279 20.49 -5.09 -0.42
CA ASN A 279 21.96 -5.12 -0.55
C ASN A 279 22.70 -4.79 0.76
N GLY A 280 22.18 -5.23 1.89
CA GLY A 280 22.76 -4.96 3.22
C GLY A 280 22.48 -3.56 3.77
N VAL A 281 21.71 -2.72 3.07
CA VAL A 281 21.32 -1.37 3.50
C VAL A 281 19.88 -1.37 3.98
N ILE A 282 19.63 -0.84 5.20
CA ILE A 282 18.30 -0.71 5.78
C ILE A 282 17.59 0.49 5.17
N TYR A 283 16.35 0.29 4.74
CA TYR A 283 15.40 1.33 4.36
C TYR A 283 14.51 1.60 5.57
N TYR A 284 14.78 2.68 6.28
CA TYR A 284 14.17 2.95 7.59
C TYR A 284 12.69 3.31 7.51
N GLY A 285 12.25 4.01 6.45
CA GLY A 285 10.88 4.43 6.27
C GLY A 285 10.35 5.23 7.46
N ALA A 286 11.03 6.33 7.80
CA ALA A 286 10.63 7.14 8.95
C ALA A 286 9.37 7.95 8.65
N ASP A 287 9.28 8.54 7.45
CA ASP A 287 8.05 9.19 7.01
C ASP A 287 7.11 8.16 6.38
N ASP A 288 7.61 7.29 5.52
CA ASP A 288 6.90 6.26 4.79
C ASP A 288 7.00 4.86 5.46
N ASP A 289 6.03 4.33 6.16
CA ASP A 289 4.95 5.06 6.84
C ASP A 289 5.11 4.93 8.35
N GLY A 290 6.36 5.11 8.81
CA GLY A 290 6.65 5.20 10.25
C GLY A 290 5.87 6.34 10.90
N SER A 291 5.72 7.49 10.19
CA SER A 291 5.03 8.67 10.70
C SER A 291 3.52 8.42 10.86
N GLY A 292 2.86 7.77 9.91
CA GLY A 292 1.46 7.38 10.04
C GLY A 292 1.27 6.33 11.11
N THR A 293 2.13 5.30 11.15
CA THR A 293 2.10 4.26 12.18
C THR A 293 2.24 4.85 13.59
N ALA A 294 3.19 5.75 13.82
CA ALA A 294 3.34 6.44 15.11
C ALA A 294 2.13 7.33 15.44
N SER A 295 1.51 7.93 14.41
CA SER A 295 0.31 8.75 14.56
C SER A 295 -0.89 7.94 15.01
N VAL A 296 -1.15 6.77 14.41
CA VAL A 296 -2.25 5.89 14.82
C VAL A 296 -2.06 5.42 16.26
N VAL A 297 -0.83 5.09 16.67
CA VAL A 297 -0.51 4.71 18.07
C VAL A 297 -0.78 5.87 19.02
N ALA A 298 -0.36 7.10 18.70
CA ALA A 298 -0.58 8.28 19.54
C ALA A 298 -2.07 8.65 19.63
N ILE A 299 -2.81 8.56 18.53
CA ILE A 299 -4.27 8.76 18.50
C ILE A 299 -4.97 7.71 19.37
N ALA A 300 -4.58 6.45 19.26
CA ALA A 300 -5.11 5.36 20.08
C ALA A 300 -4.87 5.59 21.58
N GLN A 301 -3.67 6.06 21.95
CA GLN A 301 -3.35 6.45 23.32
C GLN A 301 -4.25 7.58 23.81
N ALA A 302 -4.38 8.66 23.01
CA ALA A 302 -5.19 9.83 23.38
C ALA A 302 -6.67 9.46 23.60
N PHE A 303 -7.25 8.64 22.74
CA PHE A 303 -8.61 8.13 22.92
C PHE A 303 -8.74 7.22 24.16
N ALA A 304 -7.77 6.35 24.40
CA ALA A 304 -7.76 5.49 25.58
C ALA A 304 -7.66 6.30 26.88
N GLU A 305 -6.87 7.38 26.91
CA GLU A 305 -6.77 8.30 28.05
C GLU A 305 -8.05 9.13 28.24
N ALA A 306 -8.65 9.60 27.14
CA ALA A 306 -9.94 10.29 27.19
C ALA A 306 -11.04 9.38 27.74
N SER A 307 -11.05 8.10 27.35
CA SER A 307 -12.03 7.12 27.85
C SER A 307 -11.91 6.91 29.36
N LYS A 308 -10.72 6.95 29.93
CA LYS A 308 -10.52 6.91 31.42
C LYS A 308 -11.09 8.16 32.11
N LYS A 309 -11.19 9.28 31.38
CA LYS A 309 -11.76 10.54 31.85
C LYS A 309 -13.25 10.71 31.50
N GLY A 310 -13.92 9.63 31.09
CA GLY A 310 -15.37 9.63 30.87
C GLY A 310 -15.80 9.72 29.40
N PHE A 311 -14.88 9.92 28.44
CA PHE A 311 -15.24 9.87 27.02
C PHE A 311 -15.82 8.50 26.65
N SER A 312 -16.89 8.51 25.90
CA SER A 312 -17.47 7.30 25.28
C SER A 312 -17.90 7.64 23.86
N PRO A 313 -17.30 7.03 22.84
CA PRO A 313 -17.72 7.28 21.46
C PRO A 313 -19.10 6.64 21.20
N LYS A 314 -19.85 7.18 20.24
CA LYS A 314 -21.14 6.63 19.78
C LYS A 314 -20.97 5.33 19.01
N ARG A 315 -19.80 5.13 18.39
CA ARG A 315 -19.43 3.91 17.65
C ARG A 315 -18.06 3.40 18.08
N ASN A 316 -17.79 2.13 17.81
CA ASN A 316 -16.50 1.52 18.12
C ASN A 316 -15.41 2.16 17.26
N ILE A 317 -14.26 2.53 17.87
CA ILE A 317 -13.11 3.06 17.15
C ILE A 317 -12.09 1.94 16.98
N VAL A 318 -11.77 1.61 15.74
CA VAL A 318 -10.77 0.59 15.38
C VAL A 318 -9.48 1.30 14.96
N PHE A 319 -8.38 0.98 15.61
CA PHE A 319 -7.03 1.39 15.23
C PHE A 319 -6.39 0.21 14.52
N MET A 320 -6.01 0.40 13.27
CA MET A 320 -5.50 -0.68 12.45
C MET A 320 -4.23 -0.25 11.72
N ASN A 321 -3.14 -0.98 11.97
CA ASN A 321 -1.92 -0.84 11.18
C ASN A 321 -1.85 -2.03 10.23
N VAL A 322 -1.91 -1.76 8.94
CA VAL A 322 -1.92 -2.79 7.90
C VAL A 322 -0.52 -3.11 7.42
N SER A 323 -0.32 -4.28 6.83
CA SER A 323 0.93 -4.69 6.21
C SER A 323 0.75 -4.99 4.73
N GLY A 324 1.87 -4.97 3.99
CA GLY A 324 1.87 -5.25 2.56
C GLY A 324 1.36 -4.11 1.70
N GLU A 325 1.34 -2.89 2.20
CA GLU A 325 1.07 -1.69 1.42
C GLU A 325 2.08 -1.57 0.28
N GLU A 326 3.36 -1.63 0.59
CA GLU A 326 4.52 -1.55 -0.32
C GLU A 326 4.58 -2.67 -1.35
N LYS A 327 3.83 -3.71 -1.13
CA LYS A 327 3.69 -4.85 -2.05
C LYS A 327 2.40 -4.79 -2.88
N GLY A 328 1.61 -3.71 -2.72
CA GLY A 328 0.41 -3.41 -3.48
C GLY A 328 -0.89 -3.39 -2.68
N LEU A 329 -0.90 -2.82 -1.49
CA LEU A 329 -2.05 -2.64 -0.58
C LEU A 329 -2.62 -3.99 -0.10
N LEU A 330 -1.77 -4.99 0.18
CA LEU A 330 -2.23 -6.37 0.35
C LEU A 330 -3.01 -6.59 1.64
N GLY A 331 -2.60 -5.99 2.77
CA GLY A 331 -3.29 -6.12 4.05
C GLY A 331 -4.67 -5.47 4.04
N SER A 332 -4.76 -4.22 3.60
CA SER A 332 -6.06 -3.55 3.47
C SER A 332 -6.96 -4.21 2.42
N GLN A 333 -6.39 -4.77 1.34
CA GLN A 333 -7.14 -5.58 0.39
C GLN A 333 -7.69 -6.83 1.08
N TYR A 334 -6.84 -7.57 1.81
CA TYR A 334 -7.26 -8.75 2.56
C TYR A 334 -8.39 -8.40 3.53
N TYR A 335 -8.23 -7.33 4.33
CA TYR A 335 -9.26 -6.87 5.25
C TYR A 335 -10.57 -6.55 4.50
N SER A 336 -10.52 -5.81 3.41
CA SER A 336 -11.71 -5.42 2.63
C SER A 336 -12.43 -6.61 1.98
N GLU A 337 -11.73 -7.71 1.71
CA GLU A 337 -12.28 -8.96 1.18
C GLU A 337 -12.77 -9.91 2.29
N HIS A 338 -12.18 -9.81 3.50
CA HIS A 338 -12.46 -10.67 4.67
C HIS A 338 -12.63 -9.82 5.95
N PRO A 339 -13.59 -8.88 5.99
CA PRO A 339 -13.70 -7.92 7.07
C PRO A 339 -14.10 -8.59 8.38
N VAL A 340 -13.38 -8.24 9.46
CA VAL A 340 -13.74 -8.63 10.85
C VAL A 340 -15.01 -7.89 11.28
N TYR A 341 -15.14 -6.64 10.88
CA TYR A 341 -16.30 -5.80 11.12
C TYR A 341 -16.97 -5.46 9.78
N PRO A 342 -18.31 -5.57 9.67
CA PRO A 342 -19.00 -5.35 8.40
C PRO A 342 -18.71 -3.96 7.82
N LEU A 343 -18.35 -3.91 6.54
CA LEU A 343 -18.01 -2.64 5.88
C LEU A 343 -19.22 -1.72 5.73
N GLU A 344 -20.43 -2.27 5.63
CA GLU A 344 -21.70 -1.52 5.66
C GLU A 344 -21.98 -0.87 7.03
N LYS A 345 -21.34 -1.34 8.10
CA LYS A 345 -21.38 -0.79 9.45
C LYS A 345 -20.14 0.08 9.77
N THR A 346 -19.24 0.24 8.84
CA THR A 346 -18.05 1.08 8.97
C THR A 346 -18.37 2.49 8.49
N SER A 347 -18.45 3.45 9.39
CA SER A 347 -18.87 4.83 9.10
C SER A 347 -17.83 5.57 8.24
N VAL A 348 -16.55 5.38 8.54
CA VAL A 348 -15.43 6.05 7.88
C VAL A 348 -14.12 5.31 8.15
N ASP A 349 -13.16 5.47 7.23
CA ASP A 349 -11.75 5.19 7.45
C ASP A 349 -10.92 6.48 7.32
N LEU A 350 -10.13 6.78 8.34
CA LEU A 350 -9.16 7.88 8.36
C LEU A 350 -7.76 7.28 8.22
N ASN A 351 -7.22 7.31 7.02
CA ASN A 351 -5.91 6.76 6.68
C ASN A 351 -4.82 7.82 6.83
N ILE A 352 -3.71 7.46 7.45
CA ILE A 352 -2.57 8.34 7.68
C ILE A 352 -1.34 7.68 7.08
N ASP A 353 -0.79 8.31 6.06
CA ASP A 353 0.39 7.81 5.37
C ASP A 353 1.27 8.99 4.95
N MET A 354 2.46 9.05 5.54
CA MET A 354 3.42 10.15 5.42
C MET A 354 2.86 11.51 5.89
N VAL A 355 3.08 11.85 7.16
CA VAL A 355 2.64 13.13 7.77
C VAL A 355 3.77 13.86 8.51
N GLY A 356 5.01 13.37 8.44
CA GLY A 356 6.16 13.88 9.18
C GLY A 356 7.08 14.82 8.39
N ARG A 357 6.89 14.99 7.09
CA ARG A 357 7.79 15.76 6.22
C ARG A 357 7.06 16.91 5.51
N ILE A 358 7.77 17.52 4.59
CA ILE A 358 7.29 18.62 3.74
C ILE A 358 7.52 18.24 2.27
N ASP A 359 6.50 18.43 1.44
CA ASP A 359 6.62 18.37 -0.01
C ASP A 359 7.43 19.56 -0.53
N PRO A 360 8.60 19.36 -1.13
CA PRO A 360 9.43 20.45 -1.65
C PRO A 360 8.76 21.21 -2.81
N THR A 361 7.71 20.65 -3.40
CA THR A 361 6.96 21.29 -4.51
C THR A 361 5.75 22.10 -4.02
N TYR A 362 5.44 22.03 -2.72
CA TYR A 362 4.35 22.80 -2.13
C TYR A 362 4.58 24.31 -2.24
N LYS A 363 3.56 25.08 -2.60
CA LYS A 363 3.69 26.51 -2.90
C LYS A 363 3.12 27.44 -1.82
N GLY A 364 2.35 26.90 -0.86
CA GLY A 364 1.80 27.65 0.27
C GLY A 364 2.76 27.70 1.47
N ASP A 365 2.21 27.91 2.64
CA ASP A 365 2.97 27.84 3.91
C ASP A 365 3.29 26.37 4.23
N SER A 366 4.53 25.96 3.92
CA SER A 366 5.00 24.60 4.09
C SER A 366 4.99 24.11 5.54
N MET A 367 4.90 25.03 6.52
CA MET A 367 4.80 24.71 7.95
C MET A 367 3.37 24.67 8.45
N ASN A 368 2.37 24.79 7.58
CA ASN A 368 0.97 24.85 7.99
C ASN A 368 0.00 24.22 6.97
N TYR A 369 0.32 23.06 6.40
CA TYR A 369 -0.56 22.37 5.46
C TYR A 369 -0.62 20.86 5.73
N VAL A 370 -1.65 20.23 5.20
CA VAL A 370 -1.77 18.79 5.00
C VAL A 370 -2.61 18.54 3.74
N TYR A 371 -2.22 17.57 2.93
CA TYR A 371 -3.08 17.08 1.84
C TYR A 371 -4.20 16.23 2.42
N VAL A 372 -5.43 16.50 1.99
CA VAL A 372 -6.64 15.80 2.41
C VAL A 372 -7.30 15.20 1.18
N ILE A 373 -7.23 13.88 1.06
CA ILE A 373 -7.60 13.14 -0.16
C ILE A 373 -8.81 12.26 0.13
N GLY A 374 -9.85 12.34 -0.69
CA GLY A 374 -11.04 11.49 -0.61
C GLY A 374 -12.26 12.13 0.05
N GLU A 375 -12.13 13.24 0.77
CA GLU A 375 -13.23 13.84 1.53
C GLU A 375 -14.37 14.42 0.68
N ASP A 376 -14.17 14.58 -0.61
CA ASP A 376 -15.17 15.03 -1.60
C ASP A 376 -15.95 13.86 -2.27
N LYS A 377 -15.73 12.63 -1.80
CA LYS A 377 -16.26 11.41 -2.37
C LYS A 377 -16.97 10.58 -1.31
N LEU A 378 -17.94 9.78 -1.74
CA LEU A 378 -18.70 8.80 -0.95
C LEU A 378 -19.58 9.40 0.14
N SER A 379 -19.22 10.54 0.77
CA SER A 379 -20.04 11.17 1.83
C SER A 379 -19.97 12.68 1.79
N SER A 380 -21.13 13.33 1.78
CA SER A 380 -21.25 14.79 1.89
C SER A 380 -20.96 15.32 3.31
N ASP A 381 -20.83 14.46 4.30
CA ASP A 381 -20.54 14.85 5.69
C ASP A 381 -19.05 15.11 5.95
N LEU A 382 -18.13 14.57 5.14
CA LEU A 382 -16.68 14.59 5.41
C LEU A 382 -16.13 16.00 5.44
N GLN A 383 -16.26 16.76 4.34
CA GLN A 383 -15.68 18.09 4.22
C GLN A 383 -16.22 19.09 5.25
N PRO A 384 -17.54 19.17 5.56
CA PRO A 384 -18.03 20.03 6.62
C PRO A 384 -17.44 19.71 8.01
N ILE A 385 -17.15 18.44 8.31
CA ILE A 385 -16.55 18.05 9.59
C ILE A 385 -15.08 18.48 9.63
N THR A 386 -14.29 18.23 8.59
CA THR A 386 -12.89 18.65 8.53
C THR A 386 -12.75 20.17 8.59
N ASP A 387 -13.59 20.92 7.86
CA ASP A 387 -13.59 22.38 7.88
C ASP A 387 -14.01 22.94 9.25
N LYS A 388 -14.96 22.30 9.95
CA LYS A 388 -15.34 22.65 11.32
C LYS A 388 -14.16 22.51 12.28
N VAL A 389 -13.48 21.38 12.27
CA VAL A 389 -12.33 21.09 13.13
C VAL A 389 -11.18 22.04 12.82
N ASN A 390 -10.93 22.30 11.55
CA ASN A 390 -9.83 23.14 11.10
C ASN A 390 -9.93 24.60 11.58
N LYS A 391 -11.11 25.09 11.99
CA LYS A 391 -11.24 26.41 12.60
C LYS A 391 -10.38 26.59 13.84
N ASN A 392 -10.05 25.48 14.54
CA ASN A 392 -9.19 25.50 15.73
C ASN A 392 -7.69 25.53 15.36
N TYR A 393 -7.33 25.12 14.14
CA TYR A 393 -5.94 24.92 13.70
C TYR A 393 -5.49 25.94 12.67
N ASN A 394 -6.42 26.43 11.84
CA ASN A 394 -6.13 27.29 10.70
C ASN A 394 -5.02 26.74 9.80
N MET A 395 -5.08 25.41 9.56
CA MET A 395 -4.16 24.70 8.67
C MET A 395 -4.70 24.76 7.24
N GLU A 396 -3.85 24.83 6.24
CA GLU A 396 -4.27 24.66 4.86
C GLU A 396 -4.58 23.19 4.58
N LEU A 397 -5.87 22.86 4.46
CA LEU A 397 -6.34 21.55 4.02
C LEU A 397 -6.31 21.54 2.49
N ASP A 398 -5.20 21.09 1.92
CA ASP A 398 -5.00 21.11 0.47
C ASP A 398 -5.66 19.88 -0.18
N ARG A 399 -6.59 20.15 -1.09
CA ARG A 399 -7.47 19.17 -1.72
C ARG A 399 -7.12 18.86 -3.18
N ARG A 400 -5.95 19.34 -3.65
CA ARG A 400 -5.56 19.25 -5.08
C ARG A 400 -5.52 17.82 -5.62
N PHE A 401 -5.21 16.83 -4.80
CA PHE A 401 -5.12 15.43 -5.20
C PHE A 401 -6.48 14.69 -5.22
N ASN A 402 -7.57 15.39 -4.98
CA ASN A 402 -8.92 14.89 -5.20
C ASN A 402 -9.32 14.88 -6.68
N ASP A 403 -8.55 15.56 -7.55
CA ASP A 403 -8.80 15.59 -8.99
C ASP A 403 -8.64 14.16 -9.58
N PRO A 404 -9.68 13.60 -10.23
CA PRO A 404 -9.59 12.31 -10.94
C PRO A 404 -8.51 12.25 -12.02
N LYS A 405 -8.01 13.41 -12.47
CA LYS A 405 -6.93 13.56 -13.46
C LYS A 405 -5.55 13.77 -12.84
N ASP A 406 -5.42 13.66 -11.51
CA ASP A 406 -4.11 13.76 -10.85
C ASP A 406 -3.10 12.82 -11.52
N PRO A 407 -2.02 13.35 -12.13
CA PRO A 407 -1.03 12.52 -12.82
C PRO A 407 -0.26 11.59 -11.87
N ASN A 408 -0.18 11.93 -10.58
CA ASN A 408 0.45 11.11 -9.55
C ASN A 408 -0.45 9.96 -9.09
N ARG A 409 -1.76 10.09 -9.32
CA ARG A 409 -2.78 9.12 -8.92
C ARG A 409 -2.74 8.78 -7.43
N PHE A 410 -2.47 9.75 -6.55
CA PHE A 410 -2.33 9.54 -5.11
C PHE A 410 -3.56 8.90 -4.46
N TYR A 411 -4.76 9.16 -4.97
CA TYR A 411 -5.99 8.50 -4.49
C TYR A 411 -5.93 6.97 -4.47
N TYR A 412 -5.07 6.35 -5.28
CA TYR A 412 -4.98 4.89 -5.43
C TYR A 412 -3.73 4.29 -4.74
N ARG A 413 -2.95 5.12 -4.03
CA ARG A 413 -1.60 4.75 -3.61
C ARG A 413 -1.45 4.50 -2.12
N SER A 414 -2.55 4.46 -1.36
CA SER A 414 -2.53 4.06 0.04
C SER A 414 -3.78 3.26 0.40
N ASP A 415 -3.83 2.73 1.60
CA ASP A 415 -4.74 1.69 2.07
C ASP A 415 -6.22 2.09 2.11
N HIS A 416 -6.51 3.40 2.26
CA HIS A 416 -7.87 3.95 2.17
C HIS A 416 -8.59 3.53 0.89
N TYR A 417 -7.84 3.30 -0.21
CA TYR A 417 -8.45 2.95 -1.49
C TYR A 417 -9.26 1.66 -1.43
N ASN A 418 -8.79 0.64 -0.71
CA ASN A 418 -9.50 -0.63 -0.59
C ASN A 418 -10.81 -0.49 0.21
N PHE A 419 -10.86 0.40 1.19
CA PHE A 419 -12.10 0.78 1.88
C PHE A 419 -13.04 1.57 0.95
N ALA A 420 -12.52 2.58 0.26
CA ALA A 420 -13.28 3.40 -0.69
C ALA A 420 -13.88 2.57 -1.83
N ALA A 421 -13.13 1.61 -2.38
CA ALA A 421 -13.59 0.70 -3.42
C ALA A 421 -14.77 -0.19 -2.96
N LYS A 422 -14.97 -0.35 -1.65
CA LYS A 422 -16.11 -1.04 -1.04
C LYS A 422 -17.22 -0.06 -0.58
N GLY A 423 -17.12 1.22 -0.91
CA GLY A 423 -18.10 2.24 -0.59
C GLY A 423 -18.04 2.77 0.85
N VAL A 424 -16.95 2.55 1.57
CA VAL A 424 -16.70 3.19 2.86
C VAL A 424 -16.17 4.61 2.63
N PRO A 425 -16.77 5.65 3.22
CA PRO A 425 -16.21 7.01 3.20
C PRO A 425 -14.79 7.03 3.76
N VAL A 426 -13.87 7.76 3.13
CA VAL A 426 -12.45 7.78 3.52
C VAL A 426 -11.89 9.19 3.52
N ILE A 427 -10.90 9.42 4.37
CA ILE A 427 -9.97 10.55 4.25
C ILE A 427 -8.55 9.98 4.33
N PHE A 428 -7.72 10.32 3.35
CA PHE A 428 -6.29 10.05 3.36
C PHE A 428 -5.52 11.34 3.64
N TYR A 429 -4.82 11.36 4.77
CA TYR A 429 -3.95 12.46 5.19
C TYR A 429 -2.52 12.19 4.77
N PHE A 430 -1.92 13.16 4.07
CA PHE A 430 -0.64 12.99 3.39
C PHE A 430 0.17 14.30 3.41
N ASN A 431 1.48 14.21 3.44
CA ASN A 431 2.34 15.41 3.32
C ASN A 431 2.95 15.65 1.94
N GLY A 432 2.74 14.74 1.01
CA GLY A 432 3.44 14.73 -0.28
C GLY A 432 4.72 13.92 -0.25
N THR A 433 5.30 13.70 -1.43
CA THR A 433 6.58 12.99 -1.56
C THR A 433 7.76 13.95 -1.40
N HIS A 434 8.90 13.42 -0.96
CA HIS A 434 10.14 14.16 -0.75
C HIS A 434 11.34 13.40 -1.34
N ALA A 435 12.51 14.04 -1.34
CA ALA A 435 13.71 13.50 -1.98
C ALA A 435 14.21 12.16 -1.40
N ASP A 436 13.79 11.83 -0.16
CA ASP A 436 14.17 10.60 0.54
C ASP A 436 13.14 9.46 0.41
N TYR A 437 12.00 9.71 -0.23
CA TYR A 437 10.94 8.73 -0.44
C TYR A 437 11.48 7.44 -1.07
N HIS A 438 11.22 6.27 -0.46
CA HIS A 438 11.74 4.96 -0.83
C HIS A 438 13.27 4.90 -0.91
N LYS A 439 13.96 5.63 -0.02
CA LYS A 439 15.42 5.61 0.11
C LYS A 439 15.87 5.30 1.54
N PRO A 440 17.07 4.76 1.72
CA PRO A 440 17.61 4.51 3.05
C PRO A 440 17.87 5.79 3.87
N THR A 441 17.76 6.94 3.21
CA THR A 441 17.91 8.27 3.83
C THR A 441 16.60 8.84 4.39
N ASP A 442 15.48 8.12 4.34
CA ASP A 442 14.24 8.46 5.05
C ASP A 442 14.38 8.04 6.52
N THR A 443 14.92 8.94 7.33
CA THR A 443 15.32 8.70 8.73
C THR A 443 14.60 9.61 9.71
N VAL A 444 14.56 9.21 10.98
CA VAL A 444 13.87 9.91 12.09
C VAL A 444 14.37 11.35 12.27
N GLU A 445 15.66 11.59 12.05
CA GLU A 445 16.29 12.90 12.21
C GLU A 445 15.75 13.96 11.24
N LYS A 446 15.12 13.53 10.16
CA LYS A 446 14.57 14.41 9.12
C LYS A 446 13.09 14.75 9.34
N ILE A 447 12.44 14.13 10.32
CA ILE A 447 11.03 14.37 10.62
C ILE A 447 10.85 15.71 11.33
N ASN A 448 9.86 16.47 10.89
CA ASN A 448 9.41 17.69 11.55
C ASN A 448 8.31 17.34 12.57
N PHE A 449 8.72 17.03 13.79
CA PHE A 449 7.79 16.57 14.82
C PHE A 449 6.78 17.62 15.27
N ASP A 450 7.11 18.90 15.21
CA ASP A 450 6.18 19.98 15.58
C ASP A 450 5.05 20.08 14.54
N LEU A 451 5.38 19.98 13.25
CA LEU A 451 4.38 19.95 12.18
C LEU A 451 3.58 18.65 12.21
N MET A 452 4.23 17.51 12.46
CA MET A 452 3.59 16.21 12.61
C MET A 452 2.58 16.24 13.78
N GLU A 453 2.94 16.77 14.94
CA GLU A 453 2.04 16.94 16.08
C GLU A 453 0.77 17.71 15.68
N LYS A 454 0.94 18.83 14.98
CA LYS A 454 -0.16 19.66 14.52
C LYS A 454 -1.11 18.91 13.58
N ARG A 455 -0.56 18.17 12.62
CA ARG A 455 -1.33 17.33 11.70
C ARG A 455 -2.06 16.20 12.44
N VAL A 456 -1.38 15.51 13.35
CA VAL A 456 -1.97 14.40 14.08
C VAL A 456 -3.08 14.86 15.03
N ARG A 457 -2.95 16.06 15.62
CA ARG A 457 -4.01 16.64 16.46
C ARG A 457 -5.27 16.97 15.66
N ILE A 458 -5.15 17.56 14.47
CA ILE A 458 -6.32 17.83 13.63
C ILE A 458 -6.99 16.53 13.17
N ILE A 459 -6.21 15.49 12.85
CA ILE A 459 -6.74 14.16 12.51
C ILE A 459 -7.49 13.56 13.70
N PHE A 460 -6.92 13.65 14.90
CA PHE A 460 -7.55 13.17 16.13
C PHE A 460 -8.88 13.89 16.42
N GLU A 461 -8.92 15.22 16.33
CA GLU A 461 -10.16 15.97 16.55
C GLU A 461 -11.20 15.68 15.47
N THR A 462 -10.77 15.45 14.22
CA THR A 462 -11.66 14.98 13.14
C THR A 462 -12.24 13.60 13.46
N ALA A 463 -11.40 12.68 13.91
CA ALA A 463 -11.84 11.36 14.37
C ALA A 463 -12.82 11.47 15.57
N TRP A 464 -12.56 12.38 16.49
CA TRP A 464 -13.42 12.64 17.64
C TRP A 464 -14.82 13.12 17.22
N GLU A 465 -14.92 14.11 16.35
CA GLU A 465 -16.19 14.61 15.82
C GLU A 465 -16.99 13.49 15.13
N MET A 466 -16.31 12.67 14.32
CA MET A 466 -16.95 11.54 13.63
C MET A 466 -17.34 10.43 14.60
N ALA A 467 -16.56 10.18 15.66
CA ALA A 467 -16.89 9.21 16.69
C ALA A 467 -18.10 9.61 17.53
N MET A 468 -18.32 10.92 17.68
CA MET A 468 -19.41 11.50 18.49
C MET A 468 -20.69 11.81 17.71
N LYS A 469 -20.66 11.71 16.37
CA LYS A 469 -21.84 11.95 15.54
C LYS A 469 -22.90 10.89 15.86
N GLU A 470 -24.15 11.29 16.05
CA GLU A 470 -25.25 10.38 16.42
C GLU A 470 -25.45 9.27 15.36
N GLU A 471 -25.50 9.64 14.10
CA GLU A 471 -25.70 8.74 12.99
C GLU A 471 -24.37 8.47 12.26
N MET A 472 -24.25 7.34 11.59
CA MET A 472 -23.17 7.08 10.64
C MET A 472 -23.07 8.21 9.60
N LEU A 473 -21.89 8.42 9.04
CA LEU A 473 -21.73 9.31 7.90
C LEU A 473 -22.60 8.85 6.73
N LYS A 474 -23.20 9.79 6.03
CA LYS A 474 -23.97 9.51 4.83
C LYS A 474 -23.11 8.83 3.78
N ARG A 475 -23.73 7.99 2.96
CA ARG A 475 -23.11 7.41 1.76
C ARG A 475 -23.89 7.87 0.54
N ASP A 476 -23.82 9.16 0.27
CA ASP A 476 -24.69 9.89 -0.66
C ASP A 476 -23.96 10.48 -1.89
N LEU A 477 -22.64 10.34 -1.95
CA LEU A 477 -21.84 10.76 -3.10
C LEU A 477 -21.26 9.57 -3.85
N PRO A 478 -21.07 9.67 -5.17
CA PRO A 478 -20.38 8.64 -5.95
C PRO A 478 -18.88 8.64 -5.63
N LEU A 479 -18.22 7.50 -5.84
CA LEU A 479 -16.75 7.41 -5.78
C LEU A 479 -16.09 8.29 -6.86
N ASN A 480 -16.68 8.35 -8.03
CA ASN A 480 -16.31 9.21 -9.17
C ASN A 480 -14.79 9.26 -9.48
N MET A 481 -14.15 8.09 -9.42
CA MET A 481 -12.76 7.91 -9.78
C MET A 481 -12.63 6.86 -10.88
N PRO A 482 -11.74 7.05 -11.88
CA PRO A 482 -11.42 5.98 -12.84
C PRO A 482 -11.00 4.71 -12.11
N GLY A 483 -11.20 3.53 -12.70
CA GLY A 483 -10.71 2.26 -12.12
C GLY A 483 -9.18 2.27 -11.96
N ARG A 484 -8.67 1.50 -10.99
CA ARG A 484 -7.24 1.31 -10.73
C ARG A 484 -6.55 0.55 -11.87
#